data_4a195177111119e2515df311f8ae6d1e
#
_entry.id   4a195177111119e2515df311f8ae6d1e
#
_cell.length_a   1.000
_cell.length_b   1.000
_cell.length_c   1.000
_cell.angle_alpha   90.00
_cell.angle_beta   90.00
_cell.angle_gamma   90.00
#
_symmetry.space_group_name_H-M   'P 1'
#
loop_
_entity.id
_entity.type
_entity.pdbx_description
1 polymer ?
#
loop_
_entity_poly.entity_id
_entity_poly.type
_entity_poly.pdbx_seq_one_letter_code
_entity_poly.pdbx_strand_id
1 'polypeptide(L)'
;MELRETLKEREPKDSIFDPPHSTLSIGGIFGGIAHNVIADKCHVNWETRPVVKEDGVFLNQEIDKYANEVLLPDMKKVFPNASIEKNIIGEIIGFDRKNKSDACELISSLTGDNSRQVVSFGTEAGLFQEIGISTVVCGPGSIEQAHKIDEYIVLDELKKCLKLLDGIKENSTLN
;
A
#
# COMPACT_ATOMS: atom_id res chain seq x y z
N MET A 1 -10.06 -16.36 -6.53
CA MET A 1 -8.93 -17.31 -6.46
C MET A 1 -8.03 -17.18 -7.67
N GLU A 2 -8.56 -17.09 -8.86
CA GLU A 2 -7.82 -16.97 -10.11
C GLU A 2 -6.89 -15.73 -10.19
N LEU A 3 -7.38 -14.54 -9.86
CA LEU A 3 -6.55 -13.33 -9.88
C LEU A 3 -5.33 -13.38 -8.94
N ARG A 4 -5.44 -14.05 -7.79
CA ARG A 4 -4.29 -14.21 -6.88
C ARG A 4 -3.19 -15.09 -7.48
N GLU A 5 -3.56 -16.16 -8.18
CA GLU A 5 -2.59 -17.01 -8.84
C GLU A 5 -1.95 -16.29 -10.03
N THR A 6 -2.75 -15.56 -10.82
CA THR A 6 -2.23 -14.70 -11.90
C THR A 6 -1.20 -13.67 -11.38
N LEU A 7 -1.45 -13.07 -10.21
CA LEU A 7 -0.48 -12.14 -9.62
C LEU A 7 0.85 -12.81 -9.23
N LYS A 8 0.82 -14.05 -8.77
CA LYS A 8 2.05 -14.81 -8.50
C LYS A 8 2.83 -15.11 -9.77
N GLU A 9 2.13 -15.44 -10.87
CA GLU A 9 2.76 -15.68 -12.17
C GLU A 9 3.39 -14.41 -12.78
N ARG A 10 2.94 -13.24 -12.34
CA ARG A 10 3.43 -11.92 -12.75
C ARG A 10 4.56 -11.39 -11.86
N GLU A 11 5.08 -12.20 -10.94
CA GLU A 11 6.16 -11.84 -10.03
C GLU A 11 7.39 -11.31 -10.78
N PRO A 12 7.88 -10.10 -10.46
CA PRO A 12 9.12 -9.59 -11.04
C PRO A 12 10.32 -10.43 -10.59
N LYS A 13 11.20 -10.80 -11.52
CA LYS A 13 12.38 -11.63 -11.24
C LYS A 13 13.32 -11.04 -10.17
N ASP A 14 13.36 -9.71 -10.09
CA ASP A 14 14.24 -8.97 -9.18
C ASP A 14 13.45 -8.31 -8.04
N SER A 15 12.31 -8.89 -7.66
CA SER A 15 11.50 -8.35 -6.56
C SER A 15 12.29 -8.39 -5.26
N ILE A 16 12.26 -7.27 -4.55
CA ILE A 16 12.92 -7.10 -3.24
C ILE A 16 11.89 -7.13 -2.10
N PHE A 17 10.63 -7.37 -2.43
CA PHE A 17 9.52 -7.41 -1.48
C PHE A 17 9.28 -8.82 -0.94
N ASP A 18 8.63 -8.90 0.20
CA ASP A 18 8.12 -10.15 0.77
C ASP A 18 6.62 -9.96 1.11
N PRO A 19 5.71 -10.66 0.43
CA PRO A 19 5.93 -11.56 -0.70
C PRO A 19 6.44 -10.83 -1.96
N PRO A 20 7.15 -11.53 -2.87
CA PRO A 20 7.80 -10.92 -4.04
C PRO A 20 6.83 -10.53 -5.17
N HIS A 21 5.55 -10.86 -5.04
CA HIS A 21 4.49 -10.60 -6.00
C HIS A 21 3.42 -9.67 -5.42
N SER A 22 2.67 -9.04 -6.30
CA SER A 22 1.52 -8.20 -5.93
C SER A 22 0.43 -9.03 -5.24
N THR A 23 -0.24 -8.44 -4.25
CA THR A 23 -1.24 -9.16 -3.45
C THR A 23 -2.63 -8.55 -3.61
N LEU A 24 -3.65 -9.40 -3.46
CA LEU A 24 -5.07 -9.06 -3.39
C LEU A 24 -5.67 -9.70 -2.14
N SER A 25 -6.25 -8.91 -1.27
CA SER A 25 -6.89 -9.36 -0.03
C SER A 25 -8.34 -8.91 0.04
N ILE A 26 -9.21 -9.80 0.49
CA ILE A 26 -10.60 -9.47 0.84
C ILE A 26 -10.62 -9.17 2.34
N GLY A 27 -10.88 -7.91 2.68
CA GLY A 27 -10.92 -7.45 4.07
C GLY A 27 -12.27 -7.69 4.76
N GLY A 28 -13.35 -7.82 3.98
CA GLY A 28 -14.66 -8.11 4.54
C GLY A 28 -15.74 -8.22 3.47
N ILE A 29 -16.81 -8.95 3.81
CA ILE A 29 -18.01 -9.08 3.00
C ILE A 29 -19.20 -8.83 3.95
N PHE A 30 -20.04 -7.85 3.61
CA PHE A 30 -21.15 -7.41 4.45
C PHE A 30 -22.43 -7.34 3.63
N GLY A 31 -23.48 -7.98 4.08
CA GLY A 31 -24.76 -7.95 3.37
C GLY A 31 -25.84 -8.71 4.11
N GLY A 32 -27.10 -8.41 3.76
CA GLY A 32 -28.28 -9.00 4.38
C GLY A 32 -28.59 -8.44 5.77
N ILE A 33 -29.83 -8.72 6.22
CA ILE A 33 -30.35 -8.27 7.52
C ILE A 33 -30.85 -9.43 8.39
N ALA A 34 -31.21 -10.55 7.79
CA ALA A 34 -31.72 -11.75 8.48
C ALA A 34 -31.49 -12.99 7.60
N HIS A 35 -31.42 -14.15 8.27
CA HIS A 35 -31.16 -15.45 7.62
C HIS A 35 -32.27 -15.91 6.66
N ASN A 36 -33.47 -15.37 6.77
CA ASN A 36 -34.65 -15.69 5.96
C ASN A 36 -35.06 -14.58 4.99
N VAL A 37 -34.23 -13.57 4.82
CA VAL A 37 -34.43 -12.44 3.91
C VAL A 37 -33.29 -12.40 2.90
N ILE A 38 -33.65 -12.35 1.61
CA ILE A 38 -32.64 -12.17 0.54
C ILE A 38 -32.01 -10.80 0.69
N ALA A 39 -30.68 -10.76 0.68
CA ALA A 39 -29.93 -9.51 0.78
C ALA A 39 -30.21 -8.60 -0.44
N ASP A 40 -30.61 -7.37 -0.19
CA ASP A 40 -30.79 -6.34 -1.20
C ASP A 40 -29.47 -5.68 -1.61
N LYS A 41 -28.48 -5.68 -0.71
CA LYS A 41 -27.15 -5.13 -0.90
C LYS A 41 -26.07 -6.01 -0.32
N CYS A 42 -24.92 -6.00 -0.98
CA CYS A 42 -23.71 -6.63 -0.49
C CYS A 42 -22.52 -5.69 -0.74
N HIS A 43 -21.69 -5.49 0.27
CA HIS A 43 -20.44 -4.74 0.19
C HIS A 43 -19.27 -5.70 0.33
N VAL A 44 -18.28 -5.56 -0.55
CA VAL A 44 -17.02 -6.30 -0.50
C VAL A 44 -15.90 -5.29 -0.37
N ASN A 45 -15.21 -5.33 0.76
CA ASN A 45 -13.99 -4.55 0.97
C ASN A 45 -12.78 -5.37 0.54
N TRP A 46 -11.95 -4.79 -0.29
CA TRP A 46 -10.74 -5.44 -0.78
C TRP A 46 -9.59 -4.45 -0.88
N GLU A 47 -8.38 -4.94 -0.80
CA GLU A 47 -7.14 -4.19 -0.88
C GLU A 47 -6.19 -4.90 -1.84
N THR A 48 -5.46 -4.11 -2.61
CA THR A 48 -4.31 -4.59 -3.39
C THR A 48 -3.04 -3.89 -2.92
N ARG A 49 -1.95 -4.64 -2.90
CA ARG A 49 -0.60 -4.09 -2.71
C ARG A 49 0.23 -4.46 -3.93
N PRO A 50 0.27 -3.59 -4.92
CA PRO A 50 1.03 -3.84 -6.14
C PRO A 50 2.53 -3.68 -5.88
N VAL A 51 3.30 -4.68 -6.33
CA VAL A 51 4.77 -4.62 -6.38
C VAL A 51 5.22 -3.77 -7.58
N VAL A 52 4.47 -3.83 -8.67
CA VAL A 52 4.65 -2.99 -9.85
C VAL A 52 3.34 -2.27 -10.19
N LYS A 53 3.44 -1.03 -10.68
CA LYS A 53 2.28 -0.17 -10.97
C LYS A 53 1.28 -0.82 -11.93
N GLU A 54 1.78 -1.58 -12.89
CA GLU A 54 1.01 -2.28 -13.91
C GLU A 54 0.05 -3.31 -13.31
N ASP A 55 0.38 -3.91 -12.17
CA ASP A 55 -0.49 -4.89 -11.51
C ASP A 55 -1.71 -4.24 -10.87
N GLY A 56 -1.59 -3.03 -10.36
CA GLY A 56 -2.73 -2.26 -9.87
C GLY A 56 -3.72 -1.95 -11.00
N VAL A 57 -3.20 -1.51 -12.14
CA VAL A 57 -4.02 -1.26 -13.35
C VAL A 57 -4.68 -2.55 -13.83
N PHE A 58 -3.91 -3.62 -13.96
CA PHE A 58 -4.40 -4.94 -14.38
C PHE A 58 -5.54 -5.43 -13.49
N LEU A 59 -5.36 -5.42 -12.16
CA LEU A 59 -6.37 -5.86 -11.22
C LEU A 59 -7.66 -5.04 -11.32
N ASN A 60 -7.54 -3.73 -11.41
CA ASN A 60 -8.70 -2.86 -11.57
C ASN A 60 -9.48 -3.18 -12.85
N GLN A 61 -8.78 -3.40 -13.95
CA GLN A 61 -9.41 -3.74 -15.24
C GLN A 61 -10.09 -5.11 -15.20
N GLU A 62 -9.44 -6.14 -14.66
CA GLU A 62 -10.02 -7.48 -14.58
C GLU A 62 -11.24 -7.55 -13.64
N ILE A 63 -11.20 -6.84 -12.52
CA ILE A 63 -12.34 -6.74 -11.60
C ILE A 63 -13.52 -6.02 -12.29
N ASP A 64 -13.26 -4.89 -12.95
CA ASP A 64 -14.30 -4.13 -13.65
C ASP A 64 -14.89 -4.93 -14.81
N LYS A 65 -14.06 -5.62 -15.56
CA LYS A 65 -14.48 -6.50 -16.65
C LYS A 65 -15.38 -7.62 -16.14
N TYR A 66 -14.96 -8.35 -15.12
CA TYR A 66 -15.75 -9.43 -14.55
C TYR A 66 -17.07 -8.93 -13.96
N ALA A 67 -17.05 -7.81 -13.27
CA ALA A 67 -18.26 -7.21 -12.72
C ALA A 67 -19.27 -6.82 -13.81
N ASN A 68 -18.79 -6.16 -14.89
CA ASN A 68 -19.67 -5.62 -15.91
C ASN A 68 -20.06 -6.63 -17.01
N GLU A 69 -19.18 -7.57 -17.36
CA GLU A 69 -19.41 -8.51 -18.46
C GLU A 69 -20.00 -9.85 -18.00
N VAL A 70 -19.80 -10.22 -16.74
CA VAL A 70 -20.25 -11.51 -16.19
C VAL A 70 -21.32 -11.32 -15.12
N LEU A 71 -21.00 -10.65 -14.01
CA LEU A 71 -21.89 -10.59 -12.87
C LEU A 71 -23.13 -9.72 -13.13
N LEU A 72 -22.95 -8.51 -13.59
CA LEU A 72 -24.05 -7.56 -13.80
C LEU A 72 -25.09 -8.05 -14.82
N PRO A 73 -24.74 -8.65 -15.96
CA PRO A 73 -25.71 -9.23 -16.87
C PRO A 73 -26.54 -10.34 -16.22
N ASP A 74 -25.93 -11.21 -15.43
CA ASP A 74 -26.66 -12.29 -14.74
C ASP A 74 -27.56 -11.75 -13.63
N MET A 75 -27.12 -10.75 -12.87
CA MET A 75 -27.97 -10.08 -11.89
C MET A 75 -29.17 -9.42 -12.54
N LYS A 76 -29.02 -8.78 -13.69
CA LYS A 76 -30.10 -8.09 -14.43
C LYS A 76 -31.12 -9.03 -15.04
N LYS A 77 -30.79 -10.30 -15.26
CA LYS A 77 -31.80 -11.32 -15.66
C LYS A 77 -32.84 -11.56 -14.55
N VAL A 78 -32.44 -11.42 -13.30
CA VAL A 78 -33.31 -11.61 -12.12
C VAL A 78 -33.92 -10.30 -11.67
N PHE A 79 -33.13 -9.24 -11.59
CA PHE A 79 -33.54 -7.90 -11.21
C PHE A 79 -33.02 -6.84 -12.19
N PRO A 80 -33.87 -6.31 -13.09
CA PRO A 80 -33.44 -5.39 -14.17
C PRO A 80 -32.71 -4.13 -13.68
N ASN A 81 -33.01 -3.66 -12.47
CA ASN A 81 -32.38 -2.49 -11.86
C ASN A 81 -31.13 -2.82 -11.02
N ALA A 82 -30.59 -4.04 -11.13
CA ALA A 82 -29.35 -4.38 -10.45
C ALA A 82 -28.18 -3.50 -10.90
N SER A 83 -27.35 -3.11 -9.97
CA SER A 83 -26.12 -2.33 -10.20
C SER A 83 -24.95 -2.89 -9.41
N ILE A 84 -23.76 -2.64 -9.90
CA ILE A 84 -22.50 -2.86 -9.21
C ILE A 84 -21.75 -1.54 -9.22
N GLU A 85 -21.36 -1.05 -8.06
CA GLU A 85 -20.62 0.20 -7.90
C GLU A 85 -19.26 -0.12 -7.27
N LYS A 86 -18.19 0.45 -7.82
CA LYS A 86 -16.84 0.39 -7.27
C LYS A 86 -16.43 1.76 -6.76
N ASN A 87 -16.10 1.84 -5.47
CA ASN A 87 -15.60 3.03 -4.83
C ASN A 87 -14.14 2.85 -4.43
N ILE A 88 -13.26 3.72 -4.90
CA ILE A 88 -11.87 3.75 -4.47
C ILE A 88 -11.81 4.55 -3.17
N ILE A 89 -11.44 3.89 -2.08
CA ILE A 89 -11.34 4.50 -0.74
C ILE A 89 -10.00 5.22 -0.59
N GLY A 90 -8.95 4.68 -1.20
CA GLY A 90 -7.62 5.26 -1.20
C GLY A 90 -6.73 4.59 -2.23
N GLU A 91 -5.81 5.37 -2.77
CA GLU A 91 -4.78 4.89 -3.69
C GLU A 91 -3.45 5.48 -3.23
N ILE A 92 -2.45 4.63 -3.03
CA ILE A 92 -1.13 5.03 -2.59
C ILE A 92 -0.14 4.60 -3.66
N ILE A 93 0.66 5.55 -4.14
CA ILE A 93 1.71 5.31 -5.11
C ILE A 93 2.91 4.71 -4.40
N GLY A 94 3.43 3.61 -4.95
CA GLY A 94 4.61 2.95 -4.43
C GLY A 94 5.84 3.87 -4.46
N PHE A 95 6.68 3.75 -3.44
CA PHE A 95 7.93 4.49 -3.33
C PHE A 95 9.07 3.71 -4.00
N ASP A 96 9.70 4.30 -5.05
CA ASP A 96 10.79 3.65 -5.77
C ASP A 96 12.15 3.92 -5.11
N ARG A 97 12.84 2.83 -4.76
CA ARG A 97 14.18 2.85 -4.16
C ARG A 97 15.30 3.23 -5.14
N LYS A 98 15.07 3.13 -6.44
CA LYS A 98 16.15 3.19 -7.44
C LYS A 98 16.82 4.57 -7.58
N ASN A 99 16.19 5.62 -7.11
CA ASN A 99 16.74 6.96 -7.19
C ASN A 99 17.71 7.23 -6.03
N LYS A 100 18.97 7.58 -6.35
CA LYS A 100 19.84 8.26 -5.40
C LYS A 100 19.12 9.55 -4.97
N SER A 101 18.94 9.69 -3.68
CA SER A 101 18.17 10.79 -3.11
C SER A 101 19.07 11.59 -2.18
N ASP A 102 19.14 12.89 -2.40
CA ASP A 102 19.89 13.82 -1.52
C ASP A 102 19.36 13.71 -0.08
N ALA A 103 18.06 13.51 0.07
CA ALA A 103 17.44 13.25 1.38
C ALA A 103 18.02 11.99 2.04
N CYS A 104 18.23 10.93 1.26
CA CYS A 104 18.82 9.69 1.77
C CYS A 104 20.28 9.88 2.21
N GLU A 105 21.05 10.65 1.42
CA GLU A 105 22.44 10.98 1.75
C GLU A 105 22.54 11.85 3.01
N LEU A 106 21.65 12.83 3.15
CA LEU A 106 21.55 13.66 4.34
C LEU A 106 21.26 12.83 5.58
N ILE A 107 20.20 11.99 5.55
CA ILE A 107 19.83 11.15 6.67
C ILE A 107 20.95 10.17 7.04
N SER A 108 21.58 9.53 6.05
CA SER A 108 22.73 8.65 6.29
C SER A 108 23.89 9.37 6.95
N SER A 109 24.18 10.60 6.55
CA SER A 109 25.25 11.42 7.16
C SER A 109 24.98 11.79 8.62
N LEU A 110 23.71 12.06 8.95
CA LEU A 110 23.28 12.46 10.30
C LEU A 110 23.13 11.28 11.27
N THR A 111 22.71 10.11 10.77
CA THR A 111 22.50 8.92 11.59
C THR A 111 23.73 8.02 11.67
N GLY A 112 24.63 8.09 10.69
CA GLY A 112 25.71 7.13 10.49
C GLY A 112 25.24 5.78 9.95
N ASP A 113 23.95 5.64 9.66
CA ASP A 113 23.35 4.41 9.13
C ASP A 113 23.21 4.48 7.61
N ASN A 114 23.87 3.56 6.91
CA ASN A 114 23.82 3.41 5.47
C ASN A 114 22.93 2.23 5.05
N SER A 115 22.25 1.56 5.99
CA SER A 115 21.33 0.49 5.68
C SER A 115 20.11 1.04 4.94
N ARG A 116 19.64 0.29 3.96
CA ARG A 116 18.44 0.62 3.19
C ARG A 116 17.53 -0.57 3.22
N GLN A 117 16.44 -0.42 3.93
CA GLN A 117 15.42 -1.46 4.05
C GLN A 117 14.24 -1.16 3.11
N VAL A 118 13.57 -2.20 2.71
CA VAL A 118 12.30 -2.12 1.99
C VAL A 118 11.21 -2.59 2.94
N VAL A 119 10.14 -1.84 2.99
CA VAL A 119 9.00 -2.14 3.86
C VAL A 119 7.71 -2.18 3.03
N SER A 120 6.79 -3.04 3.41
CA SER A 120 5.54 -3.30 2.69
C SER A 120 4.36 -2.48 3.22
N PHE A 121 4.62 -1.36 3.90
CA PHE A 121 3.55 -0.46 4.33
C PHE A 121 3.34 0.70 3.35
N GLY A 122 2.11 1.24 3.32
CA GLY A 122 1.78 2.43 2.53
C GLY A 122 2.38 3.70 3.15
N THR A 123 2.88 4.59 2.30
CA THR A 123 3.40 5.91 2.69
C THR A 123 3.16 6.91 1.57
N GLU A 124 3.02 8.18 1.92
CA GLU A 124 2.91 9.29 0.96
C GLU A 124 4.24 9.64 0.27
N ALA A 125 5.34 8.98 0.65
CA ALA A 125 6.67 9.22 0.07
C ALA A 125 6.69 9.10 -1.46
N GLY A 126 5.91 8.16 -2.02
CA GLY A 126 5.76 8.01 -3.47
C GLY A 126 5.17 9.23 -4.15
N LEU A 127 4.22 9.93 -3.51
CA LEU A 127 3.62 11.17 -4.04
C LEU A 127 4.64 12.30 -4.13
N PHE A 128 5.46 12.47 -3.10
CA PHE A 128 6.55 13.47 -3.12
C PHE A 128 7.59 13.14 -4.18
N GLN A 129 7.90 11.86 -4.37
CA GLN A 129 8.84 11.42 -5.39
C GLN A 129 8.31 11.67 -6.81
N GLU A 130 7.01 11.48 -7.07
CA GLU A 130 6.39 11.76 -8.39
C GLU A 130 6.51 13.21 -8.81
N ILE A 131 6.44 14.14 -7.87
CA ILE A 131 6.61 15.59 -8.15
C ILE A 131 8.08 16.02 -8.10
N GLY A 132 9.03 15.07 -8.05
CA GLY A 132 10.46 15.32 -8.14
C GLY A 132 11.12 15.73 -6.83
N ILE A 133 10.44 15.58 -5.69
CA ILE A 133 11.03 15.87 -4.37
C ILE A 133 11.90 14.69 -3.94
N SER A 134 13.15 14.98 -3.58
CA SER A 134 14.05 14.01 -2.97
C SER A 134 13.49 13.55 -1.63
N THR A 135 13.16 12.26 -1.52
CA THR A 135 12.38 11.74 -0.40
C THR A 135 13.03 10.51 0.20
N VAL A 136 12.93 10.37 1.51
CA VAL A 136 13.30 9.17 2.26
C VAL A 136 12.33 8.98 3.42
N VAL A 137 11.98 7.74 3.74
CA VAL A 137 11.20 7.40 4.93
C VAL A 137 12.19 7.05 6.05
N CYS A 138 12.13 7.80 7.14
CA CYS A 138 12.96 7.57 8.32
C CYS A 138 12.16 7.95 9.56
N GLY A 139 12.21 7.11 10.58
CA GLY A 139 11.53 7.34 11.83
C GLY A 139 12.06 6.45 12.94
N PRO A 140 11.68 6.72 14.20
CA PRO A 140 12.09 5.92 15.34
C PRO A 140 11.33 4.59 15.41
N GLY A 141 11.94 3.58 16.03
CA GLY A 141 11.34 2.29 16.29
C GLY A 141 11.70 1.21 15.28
N SER A 142 10.99 0.09 15.33
CA SER A 142 11.17 -1.06 14.46
C SER A 142 9.86 -1.43 13.80
N ILE A 143 9.89 -1.68 12.49
CA ILE A 143 8.74 -2.19 11.73
C ILE A 143 8.20 -3.51 12.28
N GLU A 144 9.03 -4.28 12.97
CA GLU A 144 8.60 -5.53 13.61
C GLU A 144 7.58 -5.33 14.72
N GLN A 145 7.46 -4.11 15.27
CA GLN A 145 6.47 -3.78 16.30
C GLN A 145 5.16 -3.29 15.72
N ALA A 146 5.13 -2.87 14.46
CA ALA A 146 3.95 -2.31 13.82
C ALA A 146 2.78 -3.30 13.78
N HIS A 147 1.56 -2.79 14.01
CA HIS A 147 0.31 -3.55 13.97
C HIS A 147 0.19 -4.68 15.01
N LYS A 148 0.95 -4.63 16.10
CA LYS A 148 0.83 -5.55 17.24
C LYS A 148 -0.09 -4.97 18.32
N ILE A 149 -0.73 -5.85 19.12
CA ILE A 149 -1.66 -5.44 20.18
C ILE A 149 -0.98 -4.52 21.20
N ASP A 150 0.24 -4.84 21.59
CA ASP A 150 1.04 -4.06 22.53
C ASP A 150 2.21 -3.37 21.82
N GLU A 151 1.92 -2.68 20.71
CA GLU A 151 2.92 -1.91 19.96
C GLU A 151 3.61 -0.90 20.88
N TYR A 152 4.95 -0.91 20.85
CA TYR A 152 5.76 -0.04 21.71
C TYR A 152 6.94 0.55 20.92
N ILE A 153 7.47 1.63 21.47
CA ILE A 153 8.72 2.22 21.04
C ILE A 153 9.71 2.31 22.21
N VAL A 154 10.97 2.02 21.94
CA VAL A 154 12.04 2.17 22.93
C VAL A 154 12.39 3.65 23.06
N LEU A 155 12.52 4.14 24.32
CA LEU A 155 12.80 5.56 24.58
C LEU A 155 14.10 6.06 23.93
N ASP A 156 15.11 5.20 23.77
CA ASP A 156 16.35 5.57 23.11
C ASP A 156 16.18 5.82 21.61
N GLU A 157 15.21 5.17 20.97
CA GLU A 157 14.85 5.45 19.56
C GLU A 157 14.23 6.86 19.44
N LEU A 158 13.40 7.28 20.39
CA LEU A 158 12.87 8.65 20.42
C LEU A 158 13.99 9.69 20.60
N LYS A 159 14.98 9.40 21.47
CA LYS A 159 16.14 10.30 21.64
C LYS A 159 16.98 10.41 20.38
N LYS A 160 17.21 9.28 19.67
CA LYS A 160 17.91 9.28 18.38
C LYS A 160 17.15 10.11 17.34
N CYS A 161 15.83 9.97 17.30
CA CYS A 161 14.98 10.74 16.38
C CYS A 161 15.06 12.25 16.68
N LEU A 162 14.99 12.67 17.93
CA LEU A 162 15.16 14.08 18.31
C LEU A 162 16.52 14.62 17.86
N LYS A 163 17.60 13.88 18.11
CA LYS A 163 18.94 14.26 17.66
C LYS A 163 19.03 14.39 16.13
N LEU A 164 18.37 13.49 15.39
CA LEU A 164 18.27 13.58 13.93
C LEU A 164 17.56 14.87 13.49
N LEU A 165 16.42 15.19 14.11
CA LEU A 165 15.65 16.40 13.80
C LEU A 165 16.45 17.67 14.08
N ASP A 166 17.20 17.72 15.18
CA ASP A 166 18.12 18.83 15.48
C ASP A 166 19.21 18.96 14.38
N GLY A 167 19.80 17.85 13.95
CA GLY A 167 20.78 17.85 12.86
C GLY A 167 20.19 18.31 11.52
N ILE A 168 18.96 17.91 11.17
CA ILE A 168 18.27 18.40 9.96
C ILE A 168 18.06 19.91 10.06
N LYS A 169 17.60 20.42 11.21
CA LYS A 169 17.38 21.85 11.45
C LYS A 169 18.67 22.66 11.26
N GLU A 170 19.77 22.20 11.83
CA GLU A 170 21.08 22.87 11.71
C GLU A 170 21.54 22.93 10.24
N ASN A 171 21.40 21.83 9.50
CA ASN A 171 21.75 21.81 8.07
C ASN A 171 20.83 22.69 7.20
N SER A 172 19.57 22.87 7.58
CA SER A 172 18.62 23.71 6.84
C SER A 172 18.82 25.21 7.10
N THR A 173 19.51 25.59 8.18
CA THR A 173 19.77 27.00 8.53
C THR A 173 21.09 27.52 7.96
N LEU A 174 21.93 26.64 7.39
CA LEU A 174 23.23 26.99 6.82
C LEU A 174 23.20 27.29 5.31
N ASN A 175 22.04 27.17 4.67
CA ASN A 175 21.77 27.51 3.29
C ASN A 175 20.75 28.67 3.21
#